data_814dec2a20248d06d4f46d0293e4ee01
#
_entry.id   814dec2a20248d06d4f46d0293e4ee01
#
_cell.length_a   1.000
_cell.length_b   1.000
_cell.length_c   1.000
_cell.angle_alpha   90.00
_cell.angle_beta   90.00
_cell.angle_gamma   90.00
#
_symmetry.space_group_name_H-M   'P 1'
#
loop_
_entity.id
_entity.type
_entity.pdbx_description
1 polymer ?
#
loop_
_entity_poly.entity_id
_entity_poly.type
_entity_poly.pdbx_seq_one_letter_code
_entity_poly.pdbx_strand_id
1 'polypeptide(L)'
;MRPARAWVLVPVLMFTLVLPACGSDDGGSETQNPADLEGVSWILTQMTTVGGQTQIVDVGVNAQFDGSSINGNSGCNQYNGPYTAQGSQISFGNLAVTKKLCGEPEDSTETRYLQLLADVGSYRISGRSMSMNDTSGTPVLQFSQG
;
A
#
# COMPACT_ATOMS: atom_id res chain seq x y z
N MET A 1 81.50 32.01 -24.19
CA MET A 1 80.21 32.04 -24.88
C MET A 1 79.57 30.67 -24.69
N ARG A 2 78.53 30.57 -23.85
CA ARG A 2 77.83 29.33 -23.56
C ARG A 2 76.35 29.51 -24.00
N PRO A 3 75.78 28.65 -24.82
CA PRO A 3 74.37 28.78 -25.22
C PRO A 3 73.46 28.28 -24.10
N ALA A 4 72.40 29.07 -23.89
CA ALA A 4 71.32 28.77 -22.95
C ALA A 4 70.47 27.59 -23.46
N ARG A 5 70.27 26.58 -22.60
CA ARG A 5 69.31 25.49 -22.82
C ARG A 5 67.92 25.95 -22.40
N ALA A 6 67.06 26.11 -23.37
CA ALA A 6 65.62 26.33 -23.11
C ALA A 6 64.98 25.03 -22.63
N TRP A 7 64.39 25.07 -21.45
CA TRP A 7 63.55 24.00 -20.93
C TRP A 7 62.12 24.22 -21.41
N VAL A 8 61.65 23.33 -22.24
CA VAL A 8 60.26 23.30 -22.67
C VAL A 8 59.47 22.60 -21.58
N LEU A 9 58.66 23.33 -20.85
CA LEU A 9 57.67 22.80 -19.94
C LEU A 9 56.44 22.34 -20.72
N VAL A 10 56.22 21.03 -20.79
CA VAL A 10 55.02 20.42 -21.31
C VAL A 10 53.99 20.37 -20.20
N PRO A 11 52.86 21.02 -20.31
CA PRO A 11 51.80 20.89 -19.33
C PRO A 11 51.12 19.50 -19.50
N VAL A 12 51.25 18.64 -18.52
CA VAL A 12 50.48 17.40 -18.39
C VAL A 12 49.06 17.79 -18.02
N LEU A 13 48.16 17.70 -19.02
CA LEU A 13 46.74 17.87 -18.80
C LEU A 13 46.19 16.63 -18.06
N MET A 14 46.05 16.75 -16.76
CA MET A 14 45.43 15.72 -15.91
C MET A 14 43.92 15.75 -16.19
N PHE A 15 43.45 14.82 -17.04
CA PHE A 15 42.05 14.60 -17.32
C PHE A 15 41.43 13.81 -16.16
N THR A 16 40.83 14.52 -15.20
CA THR A 16 40.10 13.89 -14.12
C THR A 16 38.79 13.30 -14.68
N LEU A 17 38.76 11.98 -14.79
CA LEU A 17 37.55 11.23 -15.11
C LEU A 17 36.60 11.35 -13.90
N VAL A 18 35.61 12.23 -13.96
CA VAL A 18 34.49 12.24 -13.02
C VAL A 18 33.53 11.15 -13.46
N LEU A 19 33.59 10.00 -12.79
CA LEU A 19 32.57 8.95 -12.89
C LEU A 19 31.32 9.47 -12.16
N PRO A 20 30.14 9.55 -12.82
CA PRO A 20 28.90 9.75 -12.09
C PRO A 20 28.65 8.50 -11.24
N ALA A 21 28.74 8.63 -9.94
CA ALA A 21 28.22 7.64 -9.01
C ALA A 21 26.70 7.65 -9.21
N CYS A 22 26.17 6.64 -9.90
CA CYS A 22 24.74 6.30 -9.80
C CYS A 22 24.52 5.83 -8.36
N GLY A 23 24.17 6.74 -7.48
CA GLY A 23 23.56 6.40 -6.23
C GLY A 23 22.19 5.81 -6.54
N SER A 24 22.03 4.51 -6.36
CA SER A 24 20.72 3.89 -6.31
C SER A 24 20.08 4.29 -4.99
N ASP A 25 19.43 5.46 -4.96
CA ASP A 25 18.45 5.78 -3.94
C ASP A 25 17.17 4.99 -4.26
N ASP A 26 17.15 3.71 -3.89
CA ASP A 26 15.94 2.91 -3.81
C ASP A 26 15.13 3.28 -2.55
N GLY A 27 14.95 4.57 -2.34
CA GLY A 27 13.94 5.15 -1.48
C GLY A 27 12.74 5.58 -2.30
N GLY A 28 12.28 4.73 -3.23
CA GLY A 28 11.09 4.96 -4.02
C GLY A 28 9.88 5.08 -3.11
N SER A 29 9.49 6.30 -2.77
CA SER A 29 8.13 6.58 -2.32
C SER A 29 7.23 6.27 -3.54
N GLU A 30 6.82 5.00 -3.67
CA GLU A 30 5.85 4.60 -4.68
C GLU A 30 4.59 5.44 -4.47
N THR A 31 4.40 6.42 -5.34
CA THR A 31 3.18 7.23 -5.34
C THR A 31 2.03 6.29 -5.68
N GLN A 32 1.17 5.99 -4.70
CA GLN A 32 0.00 5.15 -4.92
C GLN A 32 -0.96 5.87 -5.85
N ASN A 33 -1.45 5.17 -6.86
CA ASN A 33 -2.48 5.68 -7.75
C ASN A 33 -3.83 5.06 -7.35
N PRO A 34 -4.83 5.88 -6.96
CA PRO A 34 -6.15 5.36 -6.61
C PRO A 34 -6.79 4.48 -7.70
N ALA A 35 -6.47 4.69 -8.97
CA ALA A 35 -6.95 3.83 -10.06
C ALA A 35 -6.45 2.38 -9.95
N ASP A 36 -5.37 2.11 -9.24
CA ASP A 36 -4.85 0.74 -9.04
C ASP A 36 -5.71 -0.07 -8.04
N LEU A 37 -6.60 0.59 -7.30
CA LEU A 37 -7.61 -0.07 -6.46
C LEU A 37 -8.72 -0.71 -7.30
N GLU A 38 -9.06 -0.09 -8.44
CA GLU A 38 -10.24 -0.39 -9.23
C GLU A 38 -10.05 -1.61 -10.15
N GLY A 39 -11.17 -2.26 -10.50
CA GLY A 39 -11.16 -3.37 -11.43
C GLY A 39 -10.54 -4.67 -10.90
N VAL A 40 -10.20 -4.71 -9.63
CA VAL A 40 -9.56 -5.84 -8.96
C VAL A 40 -10.45 -6.33 -7.83
N SER A 41 -10.56 -7.65 -7.67
CA SER A 41 -11.12 -8.26 -6.46
C SER A 41 -10.01 -8.45 -5.44
N TRP A 42 -10.09 -7.74 -4.33
CA TRP A 42 -9.15 -7.83 -3.23
C TRP A 42 -9.66 -8.80 -2.19
N ILE A 43 -8.95 -9.91 -1.98
CA ILE A 43 -9.28 -10.95 -0.99
C ILE A 43 -8.51 -10.69 0.28
N LEU A 44 -9.19 -10.55 1.41
CA LEU A 44 -8.56 -10.39 2.73
C LEU A 44 -7.85 -11.69 3.13
N THR A 45 -6.56 -11.58 3.45
CA THR A 45 -5.73 -12.72 3.87
C THR A 45 -5.35 -12.64 5.33
N GLN A 46 -5.22 -11.44 5.87
CA GLN A 46 -4.85 -11.21 7.26
C GLN A 46 -5.51 -9.95 7.82
N MET A 47 -5.80 -9.95 9.11
CA MET A 47 -6.27 -8.78 9.85
C MET A 47 -5.70 -8.73 11.26
N THR A 48 -5.69 -7.53 11.86
CA THR A 48 -5.25 -7.33 13.23
C THR A 48 -6.36 -7.65 14.21
N THR A 49 -6.09 -8.50 15.20
CA THR A 49 -7.00 -8.83 16.30
C THR A 49 -7.18 -7.65 17.27
N VAL A 50 -8.15 -7.75 18.19
CA VAL A 50 -8.34 -6.78 19.28
C VAL A 50 -7.08 -6.63 20.14
N GLY A 51 -6.27 -7.69 20.28
CA GLY A 51 -4.99 -7.68 21.01
C GLY A 51 -3.80 -7.15 20.20
N GLY A 52 -4.01 -6.64 18.97
CA GLY A 52 -2.94 -6.09 18.12
C GLY A 52 -2.08 -7.13 17.40
N GLN A 53 -2.45 -8.38 17.43
CA GLN A 53 -1.75 -9.46 16.73
C GLN A 53 -2.33 -9.68 15.34
N THR A 54 -1.49 -10.12 14.40
CA THR A 54 -1.95 -10.50 13.06
C THR A 54 -2.57 -11.90 13.08
N GLN A 55 -3.74 -12.02 12.48
CA GLN A 55 -4.50 -13.27 12.33
C GLN A 55 -4.73 -13.56 10.83
N ILE A 56 -4.56 -14.80 10.43
CA ILE A 56 -4.97 -15.29 9.10
C ILE A 56 -6.50 -15.33 9.04
N VAL A 57 -7.06 -14.93 7.90
CA VAL A 57 -8.50 -14.92 7.66
C VAL A 57 -8.85 -16.02 6.66
N ASP A 58 -9.55 -17.04 7.13
CA ASP A 58 -10.01 -18.18 6.31
C ASP A 58 -11.48 -18.02 5.87
N VAL A 59 -12.16 -16.99 6.37
CA VAL A 59 -13.52 -16.61 5.96
C VAL A 59 -13.45 -15.73 4.71
N GLY A 60 -14.37 -15.94 3.78
CA GLY A 60 -14.38 -15.25 2.50
C GLY A 60 -14.73 -13.76 2.58
N VAL A 61 -13.77 -12.93 2.99
CA VAL A 61 -13.88 -11.46 3.00
C VAL A 61 -13.22 -10.91 1.75
N ASN A 62 -13.93 -10.03 1.05
CA ASN A 62 -13.38 -9.35 -0.13
C ASN A 62 -13.79 -7.88 -0.21
N ALA A 63 -13.05 -7.12 -1.03
CA ALA A 63 -13.30 -5.72 -1.35
C ALA A 63 -13.13 -5.48 -2.85
N GLN A 64 -14.04 -4.71 -3.43
CA GLN A 64 -13.96 -4.19 -4.79
C GLN A 64 -14.19 -2.69 -4.76
N PHE A 65 -13.39 -1.97 -5.52
CA PHE A 65 -13.47 -0.51 -5.66
C PHE A 65 -13.98 -0.18 -7.05
N ASP A 66 -14.94 0.73 -7.12
CA ASP A 66 -15.54 1.19 -8.36
C ASP A 66 -15.91 2.67 -8.25
N GLY A 67 -15.15 3.52 -8.96
CA GLY A 67 -15.31 4.97 -8.92
C GLY A 67 -15.14 5.56 -7.52
N SER A 68 -16.26 5.81 -6.84
CA SER A 68 -16.27 6.36 -5.48
C SER A 68 -16.87 5.43 -4.44
N SER A 69 -17.10 4.15 -4.81
CA SER A 69 -17.72 3.15 -3.95
C SER A 69 -16.84 1.95 -3.70
N ILE A 70 -16.91 1.42 -2.48
CA ILE A 70 -16.40 0.11 -2.10
C ILE A 70 -17.58 -0.82 -1.90
N ASN A 71 -17.45 -2.06 -2.33
CA ASN A 71 -18.43 -3.13 -2.10
C ASN A 71 -17.71 -4.46 -1.88
N GLY A 72 -18.39 -5.42 -1.26
CA GLY A 72 -17.82 -6.75 -1.04
C GLY A 72 -18.61 -7.58 -0.05
N ASN A 73 -18.00 -8.68 0.36
CA ASN A 73 -18.45 -9.56 1.43
C ASN A 73 -17.57 -9.35 2.66
N SER A 74 -18.18 -9.17 3.84
CA SER A 74 -17.49 -8.95 5.10
C SER A 74 -17.22 -10.23 5.92
N GLY A 75 -17.52 -11.37 5.32
CA GLY A 75 -17.45 -12.68 5.99
C GLY A 75 -18.84 -13.35 6.02
N CYS A 76 -19.83 -12.66 6.53
CA CYS A 76 -21.21 -13.09 6.57
C CYS A 76 -22.09 -12.28 5.63
N ASN A 77 -21.96 -10.98 5.64
CA ASN A 77 -22.86 -10.05 4.96
C ASN A 77 -22.19 -9.33 3.78
N GLN A 78 -23.06 -8.86 2.86
CA GLN A 78 -22.64 -7.93 1.82
C GLN A 78 -22.55 -6.52 2.40
N TYR A 79 -21.55 -5.76 2.01
CA TYR A 79 -21.43 -4.36 2.37
C TYR A 79 -21.19 -3.50 1.14
N ASN A 80 -21.59 -2.23 1.22
CA ASN A 80 -21.24 -1.20 0.25
C ASN A 80 -21.26 0.17 0.91
N GLY A 81 -20.53 1.11 0.33
CA GLY A 81 -20.52 2.50 0.77
C GLY A 81 -19.54 3.35 0.02
N PRO A 82 -19.49 4.65 0.31
CA PRO A 82 -18.57 5.56 -0.35
C PRO A 82 -17.15 5.42 0.22
N TYR A 83 -16.16 5.66 -0.63
CA TYR A 83 -14.78 5.90 -0.23
C TYR A 83 -14.21 7.10 -0.95
N THR A 84 -13.14 7.66 -0.41
CA THR A 84 -12.30 8.65 -1.08
C THR A 84 -10.85 8.21 -0.99
N ALA A 85 -10.09 8.39 -2.08
CA ALA A 85 -8.65 8.11 -2.10
C ALA A 85 -7.91 9.23 -2.82
N GLN A 86 -6.75 9.61 -2.26
CA GLN A 86 -5.84 10.60 -2.84
C GLN A 86 -4.40 10.19 -2.54
N GLY A 87 -3.63 9.82 -3.57
CA GLY A 87 -2.33 9.20 -3.36
C GLY A 87 -2.46 7.95 -2.50
N SER A 88 -1.74 7.86 -1.40
CA SER A 88 -1.81 6.75 -0.44
C SER A 88 -2.88 6.92 0.64
N GLN A 89 -3.53 8.09 0.73
CA GLN A 89 -4.60 8.33 1.70
C GLN A 89 -5.90 7.72 1.22
N ILE A 90 -6.64 7.09 2.12
CA ILE A 90 -7.96 6.51 1.84
C ILE A 90 -8.84 6.66 3.08
N SER A 91 -10.12 6.89 2.88
CA SER A 91 -11.12 6.89 3.94
C SER A 91 -12.44 6.34 3.44
N PHE A 92 -13.19 5.74 4.34
CA PHE A 92 -14.50 5.13 4.06
C PHE A 92 -15.58 5.91 4.79
N GLY A 93 -16.70 6.15 4.10
CA GLY A 93 -17.90 6.70 4.71
C GLY A 93 -18.75 5.62 5.37
N ASN A 94 -20.01 5.95 5.66
CA ASN A 94 -20.93 5.00 6.27
C ASN A 94 -21.23 3.83 5.32
N LEU A 95 -20.91 2.62 5.77
CA LEU A 95 -21.17 1.40 5.02
C LEU A 95 -22.58 0.87 5.33
N ALA A 96 -23.32 0.57 4.29
CA ALA A 96 -24.55 -0.24 4.39
C ALA A 96 -24.14 -1.72 4.42
N VAL A 97 -24.70 -2.46 5.36
CA VAL A 97 -24.39 -3.89 5.56
C VAL A 97 -25.71 -4.65 5.67
N THR A 98 -25.84 -5.79 4.97
CA THR A 98 -26.97 -6.69 5.16
C THR A 98 -26.91 -7.31 6.56
N LYS A 99 -28.01 -7.91 7.03
CA LYS A 99 -28.11 -8.40 8.42
C LYS A 99 -28.54 -9.87 8.47
N LYS A 100 -27.64 -10.74 8.02
CA LYS A 100 -27.77 -12.18 8.28
C LYS A 100 -26.98 -12.53 9.53
N LEU A 101 -27.35 -13.61 10.20
CA LEU A 101 -26.56 -14.28 11.22
C LEU A 101 -25.99 -15.55 10.61
N CYS A 102 -24.71 -15.71 10.59
CA CYS A 102 -24.02 -16.85 10.01
C CYS A 102 -23.43 -17.78 11.08
N GLY A 103 -23.22 -17.25 12.30
CA GLY A 103 -22.53 -17.95 13.37
C GLY A 103 -21.02 -17.64 13.37
N GLU A 104 -20.30 -18.34 14.23
CA GLU A 104 -18.84 -18.21 14.30
C GLU A 104 -18.15 -19.17 13.31
N PRO A 105 -17.04 -18.77 12.66
CA PRO A 105 -16.27 -17.52 12.88
C PRO A 105 -16.70 -16.32 12.02
N GLU A 106 -17.73 -16.45 11.18
CA GLU A 106 -18.13 -15.44 10.20
C GLU A 106 -18.57 -14.12 10.87
N ASP A 107 -19.41 -14.20 11.92
CA ASP A 107 -19.95 -13.03 12.60
C ASP A 107 -18.86 -12.22 13.33
N SER A 108 -17.90 -12.90 13.97
CA SER A 108 -16.77 -12.23 14.62
C SER A 108 -15.79 -11.63 13.61
N THR A 109 -15.55 -12.33 12.50
CA THR A 109 -14.71 -11.85 11.40
C THR A 109 -15.30 -10.58 10.79
N GLU A 110 -16.59 -10.58 10.46
CA GLU A 110 -17.31 -9.41 9.94
C GLU A 110 -17.20 -8.23 10.89
N THR A 111 -17.53 -8.44 12.16
CA THR A 111 -17.47 -7.38 13.17
C THR A 111 -16.08 -6.75 13.23
N ARG A 112 -15.03 -7.57 13.28
CA ARG A 112 -13.66 -7.10 13.35
C ARG A 112 -13.22 -6.39 12.07
N TYR A 113 -13.52 -6.98 10.91
CA TYR A 113 -13.19 -6.40 9.61
C TYR A 113 -13.79 -4.99 9.43
N LEU A 114 -15.09 -4.84 9.71
CA LEU A 114 -15.77 -3.55 9.56
C LEU A 114 -15.25 -2.49 10.54
N GLN A 115 -14.88 -2.89 11.78
CA GLN A 115 -14.21 -1.98 12.73
C GLN A 115 -12.87 -1.49 12.19
N LEU A 116 -12.03 -2.41 11.71
CA LEU A 116 -10.72 -2.04 11.16
C LEU A 116 -10.86 -1.17 9.92
N LEU A 117 -11.81 -1.48 9.04
CA LEU A 117 -12.04 -0.70 7.83
C LEU A 117 -12.43 0.76 8.14
N ALA A 118 -13.19 0.97 9.23
CA ALA A 118 -13.56 2.32 9.69
C ALA A 118 -12.37 3.13 10.21
N ASP A 119 -11.31 2.47 10.69
CA ASP A 119 -10.11 3.10 11.26
C ASP A 119 -8.99 3.29 10.23
N VAL A 120 -9.17 2.79 8.99
CA VAL A 120 -8.18 2.93 7.92
C VAL A 120 -7.95 4.38 7.55
N GLY A 121 -6.68 4.79 7.44
CA GLY A 121 -6.27 6.13 7.01
C GLY A 121 -5.40 6.12 5.76
N SER A 122 -4.74 5.00 5.44
CA SER A 122 -3.90 4.90 4.25
C SER A 122 -3.85 3.48 3.70
N TYR A 123 -3.41 3.36 2.44
CA TYR A 123 -3.18 2.07 1.79
C TYR A 123 -1.88 2.06 1.01
N ARG A 124 -1.39 0.86 0.72
CA ARG A 124 -0.24 0.62 -0.15
C ARG A 124 -0.48 -0.64 -0.97
N ILE A 125 -0.31 -0.53 -2.28
CA ILE A 125 -0.31 -1.66 -3.20
C ILE A 125 1.14 -1.94 -3.59
N SER A 126 1.55 -3.20 -3.54
CA SER A 126 2.84 -3.67 -3.99
C SER A 126 2.65 -5.01 -4.71
N GLY A 127 2.83 -4.99 -6.03
CA GLY A 127 2.54 -6.15 -6.88
C GLY A 127 1.06 -6.57 -6.76
N ARG A 128 0.83 -7.79 -6.32
CA ARG A 128 -0.52 -8.35 -6.13
C ARG A 128 -1.06 -8.25 -4.70
N SER A 129 -0.39 -7.50 -3.85
CA SER A 129 -0.78 -7.35 -2.44
C SER A 129 -1.17 -5.92 -2.14
N MET A 130 -2.14 -5.74 -1.26
CA MET A 130 -2.53 -4.45 -0.72
C MET A 130 -2.53 -4.52 0.81
N SER A 131 -1.88 -3.53 1.42
CA SER A 131 -1.94 -3.28 2.86
C SER A 131 -2.80 -2.04 3.11
N MET A 132 -3.72 -2.12 4.04
CA MET A 132 -4.40 -0.96 4.60
C MET A 132 -3.90 -0.72 6.01
N ASN A 133 -3.60 0.53 6.30
CA ASN A 133 -3.04 0.95 7.58
C ASN A 133 -4.04 1.87 8.29
N ASP A 134 -4.04 1.81 9.61
CA ASP A 134 -4.82 2.73 10.42
C ASP A 134 -4.29 4.18 10.32
N THR A 135 -4.93 5.11 11.02
CA THR A 135 -4.53 6.53 11.03
C THR A 135 -3.18 6.78 11.69
N SER A 136 -2.62 5.81 12.43
CA SER A 136 -1.26 5.86 12.97
C SER A 136 -0.20 5.34 11.99
N GLY A 137 -0.61 4.75 10.85
CA GLY A 137 0.25 4.12 9.86
C GLY A 137 0.55 2.65 10.14
N THR A 138 -0.12 2.03 11.11
CA THR A 138 0.05 0.60 11.44
C THR A 138 -0.77 -0.25 10.47
N PRO A 139 -0.18 -1.28 9.82
CA PRO A 139 -0.92 -2.20 8.98
C PRO A 139 -1.97 -2.97 9.78
N VAL A 140 -3.23 -2.91 9.34
CA VAL A 140 -4.35 -3.55 10.04
C VAL A 140 -5.11 -4.57 9.18
N LEU A 141 -5.10 -4.42 7.85
CA LEU A 141 -5.70 -5.33 6.89
C LEU A 141 -4.71 -5.63 5.76
N GLN A 142 -4.59 -6.89 5.38
CA GLN A 142 -3.75 -7.36 4.27
C GLN A 142 -4.61 -8.10 3.25
N PHE A 143 -4.49 -7.72 2.00
CA PHE A 143 -5.23 -8.31 0.89
C PHE A 143 -4.29 -8.85 -0.18
N SER A 144 -4.79 -9.81 -0.94
CA SER A 144 -4.21 -10.24 -2.21
C SER A 144 -5.23 -10.09 -3.34
N GLN A 145 -4.73 -9.92 -4.57
CA GLN A 145 -5.60 -9.99 -5.75
C GLN A 145 -6.14 -11.41 -5.91
N GLY A 146 -7.45 -11.52 -6.11
CA GLY A 146 -8.14 -12.75 -6.45
C GLY A 146 -7.95 -13.17 -7.90
#